data_2b0f32502cbc9d914f14d4b1d03d2068
#
_entry.id   2b0f32502cbc9d914f14d4b1d03d2068
#
_cell.length_a   1.000
_cell.length_b   1.000
_cell.length_c   1.000
_cell.angle_alpha   90.00
_cell.angle_beta   90.00
_cell.angle_gamma   90.00
#
_symmetry.space_group_name_H-M   'P 1'
#
loop_
_entity.id
_entity.type
_entity.pdbx_description
1 polymer ?
#
loop_
_entity_poly.entity_id
_entity_poly.type
_entity_poly.pdbx_seq_one_letter_code
_entity_poly.pdbx_strand_id
1 'polypeptide(L)'
;VADCTGHGVPGAFMSMLGVSFLNEICVDFSAETHPAQILEDMRRKVISTLKQTNNPAEQKDGMDMGVCILNLKTMKMQFAGANNGMYHVRGSVLTEYKPVRCPIGIYLKLKPFENRDVDIQHGDYVYMFSDGFADQFSHDNQKYTSRRLKELIVSINEKTKSASEQASLLNTALELWRGDNEQLDDILIGGYQIR
;
A
#
# COMPACT_ATOMS: atom_id res chain seq x y z
N VAL A 1 3.67 -2.02 2.40
CA VAL A 1 2.28 -2.50 2.50
C VAL A 1 1.99 -3.36 1.30
N ALA A 2 1.41 -4.52 1.52
CA ALA A 2 0.98 -5.42 0.44
C ALA A 2 -0.44 -5.91 0.73
N ASP A 3 -1.20 -6.10 -0.34
CA ASP A 3 -2.53 -6.66 -0.34
C ASP A 3 -2.57 -7.81 -1.35
N CYS A 4 -2.90 -9.01 -0.90
CA CYS A 4 -2.79 -10.22 -1.70
C CYS A 4 -4.15 -10.61 -2.28
N THR A 5 -4.14 -11.10 -3.53
CA THR A 5 -5.35 -11.61 -4.16
C THR A 5 -5.93 -12.80 -3.39
N GLY A 6 -7.23 -12.76 -3.13
CA GLY A 6 -7.98 -13.85 -2.52
C GLY A 6 -7.99 -13.80 -0.99
N HIS A 7 -8.85 -14.63 -0.39
CA HIS A 7 -9.06 -14.72 1.05
C HIS A 7 -8.95 -16.18 1.52
N GLY A 8 -8.91 -16.39 2.84
CA GLY A 8 -8.75 -17.73 3.40
C GLY A 8 -7.41 -18.38 3.06
N VAL A 9 -7.41 -19.67 2.74
CA VAL A 9 -6.18 -20.44 2.51
C VAL A 9 -5.37 -19.93 1.31
N PRO A 10 -5.95 -19.65 0.12
CA PRO A 10 -5.19 -19.11 -1.01
C PRO A 10 -4.54 -17.76 -0.70
N GLY A 11 -5.28 -16.84 -0.08
CA GLY A 11 -4.73 -15.54 0.32
C GLY A 11 -3.60 -15.66 1.35
N ALA A 12 -3.73 -16.57 2.33
CA ALA A 12 -2.67 -16.85 3.29
C ALA A 12 -1.39 -17.38 2.60
N PHE A 13 -1.54 -18.26 1.60
CA PHE A 13 -0.40 -18.74 0.80
C PHE A 13 0.29 -17.60 0.05
N MET A 14 -0.48 -16.72 -0.58
CA MET A 14 0.07 -15.57 -1.30
C MET A 14 0.80 -14.64 -0.35
N SER A 15 0.27 -14.38 0.84
CA SER A 15 0.91 -13.56 1.87
C SER A 15 2.23 -14.18 2.35
N MET A 16 2.26 -15.49 2.61
CA MET A 16 3.49 -16.20 2.99
C MET A 16 4.55 -16.16 1.89
N LEU A 17 4.17 -16.37 0.63
CA LEU A 17 5.07 -16.24 -0.51
C LEU A 17 5.60 -14.82 -0.63
N GLY A 18 4.73 -13.81 -0.49
CA GLY A 18 5.12 -12.41 -0.52
C GLY A 18 6.16 -12.06 0.53
N VAL A 19 5.96 -12.48 1.78
CA VAL A 19 6.93 -12.28 2.87
C VAL A 19 8.24 -13.01 2.59
N SER A 20 8.17 -14.27 2.10
CA SER A 20 9.37 -15.06 1.78
C SER A 20 10.19 -14.41 0.66
N PHE A 21 9.53 -13.99 -0.42
CA PHE A 21 10.21 -13.34 -1.54
C PHE A 21 10.81 -11.99 -1.15
N LEU A 22 10.07 -11.20 -0.39
CA LEU A 22 10.57 -9.90 0.09
C LEU A 22 11.82 -10.08 0.96
N ASN A 23 11.80 -11.04 1.90
CA ASN A 23 12.96 -11.35 2.72
C ASN A 23 14.17 -11.75 1.88
N GLU A 24 13.98 -12.61 0.87
CA GLU A 24 15.07 -13.04 -0.02
C GLU A 24 15.63 -11.87 -0.85
N ILE A 25 14.76 -11.00 -1.40
CA ILE A 25 15.16 -9.82 -2.18
C ILE A 25 15.93 -8.83 -1.30
N CYS A 26 15.53 -8.68 -0.04
CA CYS A 26 16.14 -7.72 0.86
C CYS A 26 17.43 -8.23 1.55
N VAL A 27 17.89 -9.46 1.30
CA VAL A 27 19.18 -9.95 1.83
C VAL A 27 20.35 -9.07 1.37
N ASP A 28 20.34 -8.67 0.09
CA ASP A 28 21.40 -7.87 -0.52
C ASP A 28 21.03 -6.37 -0.55
N PHE A 29 20.24 -5.91 0.41
CA PHE A 29 19.81 -4.51 0.47
C PHE A 29 21.01 -3.57 0.63
N SER A 30 21.14 -2.60 -0.27
CA SER A 30 22.22 -1.62 -0.30
C SER A 30 21.68 -0.19 -0.49
N ALA A 31 22.59 0.78 -0.47
CA ALA A 31 22.24 2.18 -0.75
C ALA A 31 21.78 2.40 -2.22
N GLU A 32 22.05 1.45 -3.11
CA GLU A 32 21.68 1.47 -4.52
C GLU A 32 20.35 0.76 -4.79
N THR A 33 19.76 0.12 -3.76
CA THR A 33 18.46 -0.56 -3.89
C THR A 33 17.35 0.45 -4.08
N HIS A 34 16.55 0.25 -5.11
CA HIS A 34 15.40 1.12 -5.42
C HIS A 34 14.05 0.40 -5.25
N PRO A 35 13.00 1.09 -4.77
CA PRO A 35 11.67 0.50 -4.58
C PRO A 35 11.11 -0.18 -5.84
N ALA A 36 11.28 0.42 -7.02
CA ALA A 36 10.79 -0.16 -8.27
C ALA A 36 11.49 -1.48 -8.61
N GLN A 37 12.80 -1.61 -8.30
CA GLN A 37 13.53 -2.86 -8.50
C GLN A 37 12.99 -3.98 -7.61
N ILE A 38 12.68 -3.66 -6.34
CA ILE A 38 12.05 -4.62 -5.42
C ILE A 38 10.72 -5.12 -5.99
N LEU A 39 9.87 -4.22 -6.50
CA LEU A 39 8.58 -4.61 -7.11
C LEU A 39 8.76 -5.47 -8.37
N GLU A 40 9.77 -5.18 -9.21
CA GLU A 40 10.07 -6.00 -10.38
C GLU A 40 10.58 -7.40 -9.99
N ASP A 41 11.43 -7.49 -8.98
CA ASP A 41 11.94 -8.75 -8.48
C ASP A 41 10.82 -9.59 -7.84
N MET A 42 9.95 -8.96 -7.07
CA MET A 42 8.72 -9.58 -6.55
C MET A 42 7.86 -10.13 -7.67
N ARG A 43 7.59 -9.33 -8.72
CA ARG A 43 6.81 -9.74 -9.89
C ARG A 43 7.42 -10.97 -10.58
N ARG A 44 8.73 -10.95 -10.83
CA ARG A 44 9.43 -12.07 -11.46
C ARG A 44 9.30 -13.36 -10.64
N LYS A 45 9.45 -13.26 -9.30
CA LYS A 45 9.32 -14.38 -8.39
C LYS A 45 7.89 -14.93 -8.36
N VAL A 46 6.88 -14.10 -8.26
CA VAL A 46 5.47 -14.52 -8.28
C VAL A 46 5.15 -15.23 -9.59
N ILE A 47 5.45 -14.63 -10.74
CA ILE A 47 5.17 -15.22 -12.05
C ILE A 47 5.88 -16.57 -12.22
N SER A 48 7.16 -16.65 -11.86
CA SER A 48 7.94 -17.89 -12.03
C SER A 48 7.50 -19.00 -11.08
N THR A 49 7.25 -18.69 -9.82
CA THR A 49 6.88 -19.68 -8.80
C THR A 49 5.49 -20.25 -9.05
N LEU A 50 4.53 -19.38 -9.40
CA LEU A 50 3.16 -19.80 -9.71
C LEU A 50 3.02 -20.30 -11.17
N LYS A 51 4.11 -20.28 -11.95
CA LYS A 51 4.12 -20.66 -13.37
C LYS A 51 3.03 -19.98 -14.18
N GLN A 52 2.76 -18.71 -13.84
CA GLN A 52 1.69 -17.95 -14.47
C GLN A 52 1.92 -17.77 -15.96
N THR A 53 0.85 -17.95 -16.72
CA THR A 53 0.85 -17.74 -18.18
C THR A 53 -0.16 -16.68 -18.59
N ASN A 54 -0.11 -16.23 -19.84
CA ASN A 54 -1.11 -15.31 -20.38
C ASN A 54 -2.44 -16.00 -20.75
N ASN A 55 -2.64 -17.26 -20.32
CA ASN A 55 -3.89 -17.97 -20.61
C ASN A 55 -5.05 -17.30 -19.84
N PRO A 56 -6.10 -16.84 -20.55
CA PRO A 56 -7.25 -16.19 -19.92
C PRO A 56 -8.06 -17.10 -18.97
N ALA A 57 -7.92 -18.44 -19.12
CA ALA A 57 -8.64 -19.41 -18.30
C ALA A 57 -7.94 -19.70 -16.95
N GLU A 58 -6.72 -19.19 -16.74
CA GLU A 58 -5.97 -19.39 -15.51
C GLU A 58 -6.25 -18.26 -14.50
N GLN A 59 -6.36 -18.63 -13.23
CA GLN A 59 -6.46 -17.66 -12.13
C GLN A 59 -5.14 -16.87 -12.04
N LYS A 60 -5.27 -15.55 -11.94
CA LYS A 60 -4.13 -14.63 -11.91
C LYS A 60 -3.91 -14.12 -10.50
N ASP A 61 -3.43 -15.02 -9.63
CA ASP A 61 -3.06 -14.62 -8.26
C ASP A 61 -1.86 -13.68 -8.27
N GLY A 62 -1.90 -12.70 -7.38
CA GLY A 62 -0.88 -11.69 -7.28
C GLY A 62 -1.03 -10.86 -6.02
N MET A 63 -0.45 -9.69 -6.03
CA MET A 63 -0.61 -8.73 -4.94
C MET A 63 -0.48 -7.30 -5.44
N ASP A 64 -1.15 -6.41 -4.75
CA ASP A 64 -0.97 -4.97 -4.85
C ASP A 64 -0.02 -4.52 -3.75
N MET A 65 0.99 -3.72 -4.09
CA MET A 65 2.08 -3.45 -3.15
C MET A 65 2.62 -2.03 -3.28
N GLY A 66 2.77 -1.34 -2.15
CA GLY A 66 3.56 -0.12 -2.03
C GLY A 66 4.86 -0.38 -1.29
N VAL A 67 5.97 0.10 -1.84
CA VAL A 67 7.31 0.03 -1.23
C VAL A 67 7.86 1.43 -1.06
N CYS A 68 8.35 1.72 0.14
CA CYS A 68 9.01 2.97 0.49
C CYS A 68 10.38 2.68 1.10
N ILE A 69 11.42 3.35 0.61
CA ILE A 69 12.77 3.28 1.15
C ILE A 69 13.14 4.65 1.70
N LEU A 70 13.41 4.69 3.00
CA LEU A 70 13.82 5.90 3.72
C LEU A 70 15.27 5.78 4.17
N ASN A 71 16.11 6.69 3.72
CA ASN A 71 17.48 6.85 4.21
C ASN A 71 17.50 7.92 5.32
N LEU A 72 17.54 7.48 6.56
CA LEU A 72 17.54 8.36 7.75
C LEU A 72 18.78 9.26 7.87
N LYS A 73 19.92 8.87 7.25
CA LYS A 73 21.15 9.68 7.30
C LYS A 73 21.10 10.85 6.34
N THR A 74 20.54 10.63 5.16
CA THR A 74 20.48 11.64 4.09
C THR A 74 19.13 12.32 3.99
N MET A 75 18.13 11.88 4.76
CA MET A 75 16.74 12.34 4.71
C MET A 75 16.17 12.30 3.29
N LYS A 76 16.50 11.23 2.55
CA LYS A 76 15.96 10.95 1.23
C LYS A 76 15.01 9.77 1.30
N MET A 77 13.90 9.90 0.61
CA MET A 77 12.90 8.85 0.52
C MET A 77 12.57 8.58 -0.94
N GLN A 78 12.35 7.31 -1.26
CA GLN A 78 11.84 6.88 -2.55
C GLN A 78 10.61 6.01 -2.36
N PHE A 79 9.69 6.08 -3.31
CA PHE A 79 8.47 5.28 -3.35
C PHE A 79 8.29 4.64 -4.72
N ALA A 80 7.77 3.41 -4.74
CA ALA A 80 7.17 2.78 -5.90
C ALA A 80 5.93 2.00 -5.49
N GLY A 81 4.94 1.96 -6.37
CA GLY A 81 3.69 1.26 -6.11
C GLY A 81 3.21 0.42 -7.29
N ALA A 82 2.76 -0.79 -6.98
CA ALA A 82 1.98 -1.68 -7.82
C ALA A 82 0.53 -1.60 -7.35
N ASN A 83 -0.34 -0.90 -8.07
CA ASN A 83 -1.72 -0.53 -7.73
C ASN A 83 -1.88 0.24 -6.40
N ASN A 84 -1.05 0.02 -5.39
CA ASN A 84 -1.11 0.71 -4.09
C ASN A 84 -0.27 1.98 -4.08
N GLY A 85 -0.92 3.12 -3.78
CA GLY A 85 -0.30 4.43 -3.68
C GLY A 85 0.22 4.77 -2.27
N MET A 86 0.72 5.99 -2.15
CA MET A 86 1.20 6.56 -0.89
C MET A 86 0.68 7.99 -0.73
N TYR A 87 0.29 8.37 0.47
CA TYR A 87 0.02 9.76 0.83
C TYR A 87 1.14 10.30 1.70
N HIS A 88 1.60 11.48 1.38
CA HIS A 88 2.56 12.26 2.15
C HIS A 88 1.87 13.52 2.66
N VAL A 89 1.96 13.78 3.96
CA VAL A 89 1.32 14.92 4.62
C VAL A 89 2.37 15.79 5.28
N ARG A 90 2.41 17.06 4.86
CA ARG A 90 3.22 18.12 5.44
C ARG A 90 2.30 19.25 5.92
N GLY A 91 2.18 19.42 7.24
CA GLY A 91 1.21 20.34 7.82
C GLY A 91 -0.23 19.90 7.46
N SER A 92 -0.95 20.75 6.73
CA SER A 92 -2.30 20.48 6.20
C SER A 92 -2.32 20.09 4.71
N VAL A 93 -1.14 19.97 4.08
CA VAL A 93 -1.04 19.64 2.66
C VAL A 93 -0.79 18.15 2.48
N LEU A 94 -1.69 17.47 1.75
CA LEU A 94 -1.53 16.09 1.34
C LEU A 94 -1.09 16.00 -0.12
N THR A 95 0.03 15.33 -0.35
CA THR A 95 0.53 14.98 -1.68
C THR A 95 0.32 13.49 -1.92
N GLU A 96 -0.33 13.15 -3.03
CA GLU A 96 -0.56 11.77 -3.45
C GLU A 96 0.54 11.30 -4.41
N TYR A 97 1.21 10.20 -4.07
CA TYR A 97 2.13 9.48 -4.95
C TYR A 97 1.39 8.30 -5.56
N LYS A 98 1.02 8.45 -6.83
CA LYS A 98 0.23 7.45 -7.55
C LYS A 98 1.08 6.25 -7.93
N PRO A 99 0.54 5.03 -7.82
CA PRO A 99 1.21 3.81 -8.24
C PRO A 99 1.18 3.65 -9.77
N VAL A 100 1.98 2.72 -10.27
CA VAL A 100 1.76 2.14 -11.59
C VAL A 100 0.55 1.20 -11.48
N ARG A 101 -0.43 1.36 -12.38
CA ARG A 101 -1.62 0.50 -12.45
C ARG A 101 -1.26 -0.83 -13.10
N CYS A 102 -0.64 -1.67 -12.30
CA CYS A 102 -0.22 -3.02 -12.66
C CYS A 102 0.11 -3.78 -11.35
N PRO A 103 -0.44 -4.98 -11.14
CA PRO A 103 -0.17 -5.78 -9.95
C PRO A 103 1.21 -6.44 -9.98
N ILE A 104 1.62 -7.00 -8.85
CA ILE A 104 2.71 -7.97 -8.73
C ILE A 104 2.15 -9.34 -9.15
N GLY A 105 2.38 -9.73 -10.39
CA GLY A 105 1.86 -10.93 -11.03
C GLY A 105 1.74 -10.75 -12.53
N ILE A 106 1.14 -11.74 -13.19
CA ILE A 106 0.88 -11.66 -14.63
C ILE A 106 -0.27 -10.68 -14.91
N TYR A 107 -0.11 -9.87 -15.93
CA TYR A 107 -1.13 -8.90 -16.35
C TYR A 107 -1.15 -8.75 -17.87
N LEU A 108 -2.31 -8.40 -18.44
CA LEU A 108 -2.50 -8.28 -19.90
C LEU A 108 -1.46 -7.37 -20.58
N LYS A 109 -1.11 -6.26 -19.92
CA LYS A 109 -0.10 -5.33 -20.41
C LYS A 109 0.80 -4.96 -19.23
N LEU A 110 1.90 -5.67 -19.09
CA LEU A 110 2.90 -5.36 -18.08
C LEU A 110 3.50 -3.97 -18.34
N LYS A 111 3.58 -3.18 -17.29
CA LYS A 111 4.25 -1.88 -17.26
C LYS A 111 5.43 -1.95 -16.30
N PRO A 112 6.56 -1.31 -16.60
CA PRO A 112 7.63 -1.19 -15.63
C PRO A 112 7.18 -0.38 -14.42
N PHE A 113 7.64 -0.74 -13.24
CA PHE A 113 7.44 0.09 -12.05
C PHE A 113 8.38 1.29 -12.09
N GLU A 114 7.95 2.39 -11.49
CA GLU A 114 8.66 3.67 -11.51
C GLU A 114 9.02 4.10 -10.09
N ASN A 115 10.27 4.54 -9.90
CA ASN A 115 10.68 5.21 -8.67
C ASN A 115 10.17 6.66 -8.66
N ARG A 116 9.73 7.08 -7.48
CA ARG A 116 9.37 8.45 -7.19
C ARG A 116 10.22 8.95 -6.02
N ASP A 117 11.01 9.98 -6.25
CA ASP A 117 11.67 10.67 -5.16
C ASP A 117 10.64 11.49 -4.37
N VAL A 118 10.71 11.38 -3.06
CA VAL A 118 9.81 12.05 -2.12
C VAL A 118 10.63 13.04 -1.31
N ASP A 119 10.31 14.32 -1.46
CA ASP A 119 10.90 15.38 -0.63
C ASP A 119 10.30 15.28 0.78
N ILE A 120 11.11 14.96 1.78
CA ILE A 120 10.70 14.76 3.16
C ILE A 120 11.40 15.72 4.10
N GLN A 121 10.73 16.04 5.20
CA GLN A 121 11.25 16.86 6.30
C GLN A 121 10.82 16.28 7.64
N HIS A 122 11.54 16.64 8.71
CA HIS A 122 11.11 16.29 10.05
C HIS A 122 9.69 16.80 10.34
N GLY A 123 8.87 15.92 10.89
CA GLY A 123 7.47 16.20 11.18
C GLY A 123 6.48 15.81 10.09
N ASP A 124 6.95 15.43 8.90
CA ASP A 124 6.10 14.88 7.85
C ASP A 124 5.53 13.52 8.25
N TYR A 125 4.39 13.17 7.65
CA TYR A 125 3.80 11.84 7.76
C TYR A 125 3.66 11.21 6.39
N VAL A 126 3.88 9.91 6.32
CA VAL A 126 3.60 9.08 5.15
C VAL A 126 2.62 7.98 5.52
N TYR A 127 1.66 7.71 4.62
CA TYR A 127 0.66 6.67 4.78
C TYR A 127 0.64 5.78 3.55
N MET A 128 0.70 4.48 3.79
CA MET A 128 0.45 3.44 2.79
C MET A 128 -0.70 2.56 3.28
N PHE A 129 -1.54 2.08 2.37
CA PHE A 129 -2.80 1.44 2.73
C PHE A 129 -3.24 0.43 1.67
N SER A 130 -4.07 -0.55 2.07
CA SER A 130 -4.90 -1.34 1.16
C SER A 130 -6.13 -0.54 0.75
N ASP A 131 -6.84 -0.98 -0.27
CA ASP A 131 -8.04 -0.27 -0.76
C ASP A 131 -9.28 -0.49 0.11
N GLY A 132 -9.28 -1.51 1.00
CA GLY A 132 -10.43 -1.91 1.80
C GLY A 132 -11.08 -0.77 2.58
N PHE A 133 -10.31 0.20 3.13
CA PHE A 133 -10.89 1.35 3.82
C PHE A 133 -11.70 2.24 2.87
N ALA A 134 -11.13 2.56 1.71
CA ALA A 134 -11.78 3.42 0.72
C ALA A 134 -12.96 2.73 0.04
N ASP A 135 -12.95 1.40 0.01
CA ASP A 135 -13.93 0.56 -0.64
C ASP A 135 -15.09 0.16 0.28
N GLN A 136 -14.98 0.38 1.60
CA GLN A 136 -16.02 0.07 2.56
C GLN A 136 -17.31 0.87 2.30
N PHE A 137 -18.45 0.19 2.37
CA PHE A 137 -19.77 0.80 2.21
C PHE A 137 -20.39 1.19 3.57
N SER A 138 -21.13 2.31 3.57
CA SER A 138 -21.99 2.72 4.68
C SER A 138 -23.32 1.97 4.66
N HIS A 139 -24.11 2.12 5.74
CA HIS A 139 -25.49 1.60 5.81
C HIS A 139 -26.37 2.11 4.66
N ASP A 140 -26.12 3.31 4.12
CA ASP A 140 -26.81 3.87 2.96
C ASP A 140 -26.25 3.38 1.63
N ASN A 141 -25.43 2.34 1.64
CA ASN A 141 -24.80 1.76 0.46
C ASN A 141 -23.91 2.74 -0.33
N GLN A 142 -23.29 3.70 0.36
CA GLN A 142 -22.33 4.63 -0.22
C GLN A 142 -20.91 4.16 0.06
N LYS A 143 -20.05 4.12 -0.97
CA LYS A 143 -18.62 3.81 -0.84
C LYS A 143 -17.90 4.94 -0.12
N TYR A 144 -16.95 4.63 0.77
CA TYR A 144 -16.16 5.64 1.51
C TYR A 144 -15.41 6.56 0.57
N THR A 145 -14.69 6.04 -0.34
CA THR A 145 -13.87 6.64 -1.40
C THR A 145 -12.51 7.17 -0.94
N SER A 146 -11.51 7.08 -1.83
CA SER A 146 -10.16 7.63 -1.59
C SER A 146 -10.17 9.14 -1.33
N ARG A 147 -11.17 9.89 -1.84
CA ARG A 147 -11.32 11.31 -1.57
C ARG A 147 -11.59 11.57 -0.09
N ARG A 148 -12.58 10.88 0.48
CA ARG A 148 -12.92 11.03 1.91
C ARG A 148 -11.79 10.56 2.81
N LEU A 149 -11.06 9.49 2.41
CA LEU A 149 -9.88 9.03 3.16
C LEU A 149 -8.78 10.10 3.21
N LYS A 150 -8.52 10.81 2.12
CA LYS A 150 -7.55 11.93 2.09
C LYS A 150 -7.98 13.06 3.03
N GLU A 151 -9.24 13.47 2.96
CA GLU A 151 -9.81 14.52 3.82
C GLU A 151 -9.71 14.11 5.30
N LEU A 152 -10.01 12.85 5.63
CA LEU A 152 -9.88 12.31 6.98
C LEU A 152 -8.42 12.33 7.47
N ILE A 153 -7.47 11.84 6.68
CA ILE A 153 -6.05 11.81 7.03
C ILE A 153 -5.53 13.24 7.31
N VAL A 154 -5.87 14.22 6.49
CA VAL A 154 -5.49 15.63 6.72
C VAL A 154 -6.08 16.12 8.04
N SER A 155 -7.37 15.94 8.26
CA SER A 155 -8.07 16.35 9.49
C SER A 155 -7.46 15.71 10.74
N ILE A 156 -7.10 14.44 10.68
CA ILE A 156 -6.45 13.72 11.79
C ILE A 156 -5.06 14.31 12.08
N ASN A 157 -4.26 14.60 11.04
CA ASN A 157 -2.94 15.19 11.20
C ASN A 157 -2.98 16.60 11.80
N GLU A 158 -4.05 17.35 11.57
CA GLU A 158 -4.25 18.65 12.20
C GLU A 158 -4.59 18.52 13.68
N LYS A 159 -5.36 17.50 14.05
CA LYS A 159 -5.83 17.27 15.44
C LYS A 159 -4.75 16.72 16.36
N THR A 160 -3.95 15.78 15.88
CA THR A 160 -2.95 15.09 16.71
C THR A 160 -1.72 14.65 15.93
N LYS A 161 -0.58 14.65 16.62
CA LYS A 161 0.70 14.08 16.16
C LYS A 161 1.02 12.73 16.80
N SER A 162 0.12 12.22 17.64
CA SER A 162 0.26 10.90 18.25
C SER A 162 -0.19 9.81 17.28
N ALA A 163 0.71 8.88 16.94
CA ALA A 163 0.37 7.76 16.05
C ALA A 163 -0.77 6.88 16.61
N SER A 164 -0.79 6.67 17.93
CA SER A 164 -1.84 5.90 18.60
C SER A 164 -3.21 6.58 18.51
N GLU A 165 -3.25 7.92 18.70
CA GLU A 165 -4.49 8.68 18.56
C GLU A 165 -4.95 8.72 17.11
N GLN A 166 -4.03 8.85 16.15
CA GLN A 166 -4.36 8.79 14.72
C GLN A 166 -4.98 7.45 14.34
N ALA A 167 -4.41 6.34 14.82
CA ALA A 167 -4.95 5.00 14.59
C ALA A 167 -6.36 4.86 15.19
N SER A 168 -6.57 5.35 16.41
CA SER A 168 -7.90 5.34 17.06
C SER A 168 -8.93 6.17 16.30
N LEU A 169 -8.55 7.34 15.79
CA LEU A 169 -9.43 8.20 15.00
C LEU A 169 -9.79 7.57 13.64
N LEU A 170 -8.83 6.93 12.97
CA LEU A 170 -9.08 6.18 11.73
C LEU A 170 -10.07 5.05 11.98
N ASN A 171 -9.82 4.24 13.02
CA ASN A 171 -10.71 3.15 13.37
C ASN A 171 -12.12 3.63 13.72
N THR A 172 -12.23 4.69 14.53
CA THR A 172 -13.53 5.27 14.90
C THR A 172 -14.29 5.76 13.67
N ALA A 173 -13.60 6.42 12.73
CA ALA A 173 -14.21 6.89 11.49
C ALA A 173 -14.72 5.74 10.61
N LEU A 174 -13.97 4.64 10.54
CA LEU A 174 -14.36 3.44 9.83
C LEU A 174 -15.59 2.78 10.45
N GLU A 175 -15.59 2.57 11.76
CA GLU A 175 -16.69 1.93 12.48
C GLU A 175 -18.00 2.76 12.37
N LEU A 176 -17.90 4.08 12.51
CA LEU A 176 -19.05 4.99 12.34
C LEU A 176 -19.58 4.96 10.90
N TRP A 177 -18.70 4.84 9.92
CA TRP A 177 -19.10 4.76 8.52
C TRP A 177 -19.77 3.45 8.18
N ARG A 178 -19.16 2.35 8.59
CA ARG A 178 -19.62 0.99 8.32
C ARG A 178 -20.95 0.68 9.00
N GLY A 179 -21.13 1.14 10.26
CA GLY A 179 -22.27 0.75 11.08
C GLY A 179 -22.32 -0.78 11.25
N ASP A 180 -23.48 -1.35 11.02
CA ASP A 180 -23.73 -2.79 11.14
C ASP A 180 -23.37 -3.59 9.87
N ASN A 181 -22.85 -2.94 8.82
CA ASN A 181 -22.44 -3.64 7.60
C ASN A 181 -21.19 -4.49 7.86
N GLU A 182 -21.06 -5.58 7.12
CA GLU A 182 -19.86 -6.41 7.13
C GLU A 182 -18.67 -5.64 6.52
N GLN A 183 -17.48 -5.95 6.99
CA GLN A 183 -16.25 -5.51 6.34
C GLN A 183 -16.08 -6.30 5.04
N LEU A 184 -15.90 -5.58 3.93
CA LEU A 184 -15.87 -6.18 2.60
C LEU A 184 -14.50 -6.71 2.20
N ASP A 185 -13.42 -6.11 2.74
CA ASP A 185 -12.06 -6.43 2.38
C ASP A 185 -11.11 -6.20 3.56
N ASP A 186 -9.89 -6.71 3.47
CA ASP A 186 -8.85 -6.51 4.47
C ASP A 186 -8.41 -5.03 4.49
N ILE A 187 -8.44 -4.42 5.68
CA ILE A 187 -8.13 -3.01 5.87
C ILE A 187 -6.80 -2.88 6.60
N LEU A 188 -5.82 -2.35 5.88
CA LEU A 188 -4.51 -2.01 6.42
C LEU A 188 -4.19 -0.55 6.13
N ILE A 189 -3.84 0.22 7.17
CA ILE A 189 -3.24 1.55 7.03
C ILE A 189 -1.98 1.60 7.88
N GLY A 190 -0.83 1.76 7.24
CA GLY A 190 0.46 2.01 7.90
C GLY A 190 0.81 3.48 7.82
N GLY A 191 0.93 4.15 8.98
CA GLY A 191 1.37 5.54 9.09
C GLY A 191 2.76 5.63 9.73
N TYR A 192 3.63 6.47 9.18
CA TYR A 192 4.98 6.70 9.70
C TYR A 192 5.27 8.20 9.78
N GLN A 193 5.72 8.67 10.95
CA GLN A 193 6.18 10.04 11.14
C GLN A 193 7.70 10.12 10.88
N ILE A 194 8.11 11.04 10.03
CA ILE A 194 9.52 11.37 9.78
C ILE A 194 10.07 12.12 11.00
N ARG A 195 11.02 11.52 11.73
CA ARG A 195 11.62 12.06 12.95
C ARG A 195 13.10 12.24 12.78
#